data_47338344309b0790140f4081e720e5ff
#
_entry.id   47338344309b0790140f4081e720e5ff
#
_cell.length_a   1.000
_cell.length_b   1.000
_cell.length_c   1.000
_cell.angle_alpha   90.00
_cell.angle_beta   90.00
_cell.angle_gamma   90.00
#
_symmetry.space_group_name_H-M   'P 1'
#
loop_
_entity.id
_entity.type
_entity.pdbx_description
1 polymer ?
#
loop_
_entity_poly.entity_id
_entity_poly.type
_entity_poly.pdbx_seq_one_letter_code
_entity_poly.pdbx_strand_id
1 'polypeptide(L)'
;METNKNEKKKKKNNKKKSKKSLRRWLWPIEKLLVFIVILGVIFTFEFSAHLTEGGEMYPYLQDSTLVLYYRHGKVVRNLVVSYKAGGKMRTGRIIGIPGDKVSVEAGKCYINGVEQESFYRIKRTVKEHTIGANQYFILNDYRTDAQDSRTFGDINASDIEGTYFCSFHTGVI
;
A
#
# COMPACT_ATOMS: atom_id res chain seq x y z
N MET A 1 -54.95 19.19 45.89
CA MET A 1 -54.52 18.06 45.05
C MET A 1 -53.99 18.49 43.65
N GLU A 2 -54.23 19.72 43.20
CA GLU A 2 -53.89 20.25 41.84
C GLU A 2 -52.41 20.71 41.69
N THR A 3 -51.77 21.20 42.75
CA THR A 3 -50.39 21.71 42.75
C THR A 3 -49.37 20.67 42.35
N ASN A 4 -49.53 19.42 42.79
CA ASN A 4 -48.61 18.31 42.51
C ASN A 4 -48.64 17.81 41.06
N LYS A 5 -49.76 18.03 40.34
CA LYS A 5 -49.94 17.64 38.93
C LYS A 5 -49.26 18.62 38.00
N ASN A 6 -49.23 19.90 38.37
CA ASN A 6 -48.58 20.97 37.59
C ASN A 6 -47.06 20.95 37.68
N GLU A 7 -46.48 20.59 38.85
CA GLU A 7 -45.03 20.42 39.01
C GLU A 7 -44.49 19.21 38.23
N LYS A 8 -45.22 18.07 38.24
CA LYS A 8 -44.86 16.90 37.43
C LYS A 8 -44.88 17.18 35.90
N LYS A 9 -45.85 17.98 35.45
CA LYS A 9 -45.90 18.42 34.02
C LYS A 9 -44.77 19.37 33.67
N LYS A 10 -44.38 20.32 34.55
CA LYS A 10 -43.25 21.22 34.32
C LYS A 10 -41.90 20.46 34.30
N LYS A 11 -41.68 19.49 35.21
CA LYS A 11 -40.47 18.64 35.22
C LYS A 11 -40.37 17.75 33.96
N LYS A 12 -41.50 17.23 33.46
CA LYS A 12 -41.55 16.39 32.25
C LYS A 12 -41.30 17.23 30.97
N ASN A 13 -41.77 18.47 30.93
CA ASN A 13 -41.52 19.38 29.82
C ASN A 13 -40.07 19.92 29.79
N ASN A 14 -39.47 20.21 30.93
CA ASN A 14 -38.10 20.63 31.02
C ASN A 14 -37.12 19.48 30.62
N LYS A 15 -37.44 18.23 31.03
CA LYS A 15 -36.68 17.04 30.61
C LYS A 15 -36.78 16.76 29.09
N LYS A 16 -37.94 17.03 28.49
CA LYS A 16 -38.12 16.93 27.02
C LYS A 16 -37.40 18.04 26.25
N LYS A 17 -37.38 19.28 26.78
CA LYS A 17 -36.65 20.41 26.16
C LYS A 17 -35.12 20.18 26.23
N SER A 18 -34.58 19.71 27.37
CA SER A 18 -33.17 19.39 27.51
C SER A 18 -32.71 18.28 26.58
N LYS A 19 -33.49 17.20 26.45
CA LYS A 19 -33.18 16.11 25.49
C LYS A 19 -33.22 16.56 24.02
N LYS A 20 -34.15 17.48 23.65
CA LYS A 20 -34.23 18.04 22.30
C LYS A 20 -33.05 18.95 21.97
N SER A 21 -32.56 19.74 22.94
CA SER A 21 -31.39 20.61 22.74
C SER A 21 -30.10 19.80 22.60
N LEU A 22 -29.91 18.78 23.45
CA LEU A 22 -28.76 17.88 23.39
C LEU A 22 -28.72 17.11 22.07
N ARG A 23 -29.85 16.57 21.60
CA ARG A 23 -29.97 15.85 20.35
C ARG A 23 -29.69 16.75 19.12
N ARG A 24 -30.04 18.05 19.19
CA ARG A 24 -29.75 19.02 18.14
C ARG A 24 -28.25 19.32 18.02
N TRP A 25 -27.53 19.23 19.14
CA TRP A 25 -26.09 19.46 19.21
C TRP A 25 -25.28 18.20 18.82
N LEU A 26 -25.81 17.01 19.13
CA LEU A 26 -25.18 15.74 18.81
C LEU A 26 -25.34 15.33 17.34
N TRP A 27 -26.38 15.81 16.67
CA TRP A 27 -26.70 15.48 15.27
C TRP A 27 -25.56 15.78 14.25
N PRO A 28 -24.86 16.95 14.30
CA PRO A 28 -23.73 17.19 13.42
C PRO A 28 -22.51 16.30 13.74
N ILE A 29 -22.31 15.96 15.01
CA ILE A 29 -21.23 15.08 15.45
C ILE A 29 -21.45 13.65 14.95
N GLU A 30 -22.66 13.15 15.05
CA GLU A 30 -23.06 11.84 14.50
C GLU A 30 -22.80 11.75 12.99
N LYS A 31 -23.20 12.77 12.24
CA LYS A 31 -22.92 12.85 10.80
C LYS A 31 -21.43 12.91 10.47
N LEU A 32 -20.67 13.66 11.24
CA LEU A 32 -19.23 13.75 11.09
C LEU A 32 -18.56 12.38 11.34
N LEU A 33 -18.99 11.66 12.36
CA LEU A 33 -18.49 10.31 12.64
C LEU A 33 -18.83 9.33 11.51
N VAL A 34 -20.07 9.34 11.02
CA VAL A 34 -20.46 8.52 9.88
C VAL A 34 -19.63 8.87 8.64
N PHE A 35 -19.41 10.15 8.38
CA PHE A 35 -18.57 10.60 7.26
C PHE A 35 -17.11 10.11 7.40
N ILE A 36 -16.52 10.20 8.60
CA ILE A 36 -15.16 9.69 8.86
C ILE A 36 -15.09 8.17 8.64
N VAL A 37 -16.11 7.43 9.10
CA VAL A 37 -16.16 5.98 8.88
C VAL A 37 -16.23 5.65 7.38
N ILE A 38 -17.08 6.35 6.63
CA ILE A 38 -17.20 6.16 5.18
C ILE A 38 -15.86 6.48 4.48
N LEU A 39 -15.21 7.59 4.84
CA LEU A 39 -13.87 7.91 4.32
C LEU A 39 -12.84 6.85 4.67
N GLY A 40 -12.85 6.33 5.89
CA GLY A 40 -11.97 5.25 6.33
C GLY A 40 -12.17 3.99 5.50
N VAL A 41 -13.43 3.60 5.26
CA VAL A 41 -13.77 2.45 4.42
C VAL A 41 -13.27 2.66 2.99
N ILE A 42 -13.54 3.82 2.37
CA ILE A 42 -13.04 4.14 1.02
C ILE A 42 -11.52 4.06 1.00
N PHE A 43 -10.84 4.65 1.99
CA PHE A 43 -9.39 4.63 2.06
C PHE A 43 -8.80 3.21 2.11
N THR A 44 -9.42 2.28 2.86
CA THR A 44 -8.96 0.88 2.94
C THR A 44 -9.16 0.11 1.63
N PHE A 45 -10.14 0.49 0.81
CA PHE A 45 -10.32 -0.11 -0.53
C PHE A 45 -9.32 0.42 -1.55
N GLU A 46 -8.98 1.70 -1.50
CA GLU A 46 -8.10 2.36 -2.46
C GLU A 46 -6.61 2.15 -2.16
N PHE A 47 -6.27 2.04 -0.88
CA PHE A 47 -4.88 1.97 -0.44
C PHE A 47 -4.58 0.72 0.37
N SER A 48 -3.33 0.27 0.30
CA SER A 48 -2.74 -0.67 1.25
C SER A 48 -1.53 -0.03 1.92
N ALA A 49 -1.22 -0.49 3.12
CA ALA A 49 -0.12 0.03 3.92
C ALA A 49 0.71 -1.13 4.45
N HIS A 50 2.01 -1.09 4.19
CA HIS A 50 2.95 -2.10 4.67
C HIS A 50 4.19 -1.45 5.25
N LEU A 51 4.76 -2.06 6.29
CA LEU A 51 6.09 -1.73 6.76
C LEU A 51 7.11 -2.49 5.90
N THR A 52 8.17 -1.81 5.47
CA THR A 52 9.31 -2.47 4.83
C THR A 52 10.06 -3.29 5.86
N GLU A 53 10.34 -4.54 5.53
CA GLU A 53 11.17 -5.43 6.33
C GLU A 53 12.54 -5.56 5.65
N GLY A 54 13.59 -5.17 6.35
CA GLY A 54 14.96 -5.23 5.86
C GLY A 54 15.34 -4.17 4.84
N GLY A 55 16.53 -4.29 4.28
CA GLY A 55 17.11 -3.32 3.34
C GLY A 55 16.85 -3.62 1.87
N GLU A 56 15.81 -4.41 1.51
CA GLU A 56 15.57 -4.87 0.13
C GLU A 56 15.50 -3.72 -0.89
N MET A 57 14.97 -2.57 -0.47
CA MET A 57 14.78 -1.39 -1.32
C MET A 57 15.77 -0.25 -1.01
N TYR A 58 16.84 -0.52 -0.25
CA TYR A 58 17.89 0.46 0.01
C TYR A 58 18.59 0.88 -1.31
N PRO A 59 18.90 2.15 -1.53
CA PRO A 59 18.72 3.31 -0.63
C PRO A 59 17.34 4.00 -0.74
N TYR A 60 16.47 3.59 -1.65
CA TYR A 60 15.20 4.26 -1.91
C TYR A 60 14.23 4.19 -0.72
N LEU A 61 14.10 2.99 -0.10
CA LEU A 61 13.34 2.80 1.13
C LEU A 61 14.26 2.15 2.16
N GLN A 62 14.22 2.68 3.37
CA GLN A 62 14.94 2.14 4.51
C GLN A 62 14.09 1.08 5.23
N ASP A 63 14.72 0.30 6.10
CA ASP A 63 14.00 -0.62 6.97
C ASP A 63 13.00 0.13 7.87
N SER A 64 11.92 -0.54 8.27
CA SER A 64 10.88 0.04 9.12
C SER A 64 10.22 1.31 8.57
N THR A 65 10.20 1.47 7.25
CA THR A 65 9.47 2.55 6.57
C THR A 65 8.03 2.12 6.32
N LEU A 66 7.06 2.91 6.79
CA LEU A 66 5.65 2.73 6.43
C LEU A 66 5.43 3.24 5.01
N VAL A 67 5.01 2.35 4.13
CA VAL A 67 4.74 2.66 2.72
C VAL A 67 3.27 2.49 2.44
N LEU A 68 2.68 3.49 1.79
CA LEU A 68 1.33 3.45 1.25
C LEU A 68 1.39 3.13 -0.24
N TYR A 69 0.56 2.19 -0.67
CA TYR A 69 0.42 1.77 -2.05
C TYR A 69 -1.00 2.03 -2.54
N TYR A 70 -1.14 2.56 -3.74
CA TYR A 70 -2.43 2.75 -4.40
C TYR A 70 -2.80 1.50 -5.20
N ARG A 71 -3.91 0.85 -4.85
CA ARG A 71 -4.32 -0.47 -5.39
C ARG A 71 -4.70 -0.43 -6.87
N HIS A 72 -5.25 0.68 -7.34
CA HIS A 72 -5.69 0.84 -8.73
C HIS A 72 -4.67 1.60 -9.59
N GLY A 73 -3.43 1.72 -9.12
CA GLY A 73 -2.35 2.38 -9.84
C GLY A 73 -1.96 1.63 -11.10
N LYS A 74 -1.69 2.37 -12.17
CA LYS A 74 -1.18 1.78 -13.41
C LYS A 74 0.25 1.27 -13.18
N VAL A 75 0.47 -0.03 -13.41
CA VAL A 75 1.79 -0.64 -13.31
C VAL A 75 2.61 -0.29 -14.55
N VAL A 76 3.68 0.46 -14.36
CA VAL A 76 4.61 0.87 -15.42
C VAL A 76 6.05 0.62 -14.98
N ARG A 77 6.99 0.63 -15.95
CA ARG A 77 8.42 0.44 -15.69
C ARG A 77 8.95 1.50 -14.69
N ASN A 78 9.91 1.09 -13.87
CA ASN A 78 10.58 1.88 -12.84
C ASN A 78 9.72 2.25 -11.61
N LEU A 79 8.44 1.88 -11.57
CA LEU A 79 7.63 2.07 -10.36
C LEU A 79 7.98 1.04 -9.29
N VAL A 80 7.92 1.48 -8.04
CA VAL A 80 7.94 0.60 -6.87
C VAL A 80 6.54 0.08 -6.62
N VAL A 81 6.43 -1.21 -6.36
CA VAL A 81 5.16 -1.91 -6.13
C VAL A 81 5.23 -2.79 -4.89
N SER A 82 4.08 -3.02 -4.28
CA SER A 82 3.87 -4.11 -3.33
C SER A 82 3.31 -5.31 -4.07
N TYR A 83 3.88 -6.50 -3.84
CA TYR A 83 3.49 -7.73 -4.51
C TYR A 83 3.64 -8.95 -3.60
N LYS A 84 2.91 -10.00 -3.90
CA LYS A 84 2.94 -11.27 -3.17
C LYS A 84 3.86 -12.25 -3.86
N ALA A 85 4.89 -12.74 -3.16
CA ALA A 85 5.76 -13.80 -3.63
C ALA A 85 6.33 -14.62 -2.48
N GLY A 86 6.46 -15.94 -2.67
CA GLY A 86 6.95 -16.85 -1.63
C GLY A 86 6.11 -16.84 -0.35
N GLY A 87 4.79 -16.60 -0.47
CA GLY A 87 3.85 -16.57 0.66
C GLY A 87 3.91 -15.31 1.52
N LYS A 88 4.70 -14.29 1.13
CA LYS A 88 4.83 -13.01 1.84
C LYS A 88 4.55 -11.82 0.92
N MET A 89 4.16 -10.70 1.53
CA MET A 89 4.14 -9.42 0.86
C MET A 89 5.56 -8.87 0.77
N ARG A 90 5.91 -8.34 -0.39
CA ARG A 90 7.24 -7.81 -0.70
C ARG A 90 7.13 -6.46 -1.40
N THR A 91 8.19 -5.70 -1.34
CA THR A 91 8.34 -4.45 -2.09
C THR A 91 9.45 -4.61 -3.11
N GLY A 92 9.23 -4.13 -4.33
CA GLY A 92 10.24 -4.19 -5.38
C GLY A 92 9.96 -3.20 -6.50
N ARG A 93 10.88 -3.08 -7.43
CA ARG A 93 10.76 -2.17 -8.58
C ARG A 93 10.50 -2.94 -9.86
N ILE A 94 9.53 -2.49 -10.64
CA ILE A 94 9.25 -3.01 -11.98
C ILE A 94 10.42 -2.68 -12.91
N ILE A 95 11.12 -3.71 -13.37
CA ILE A 95 12.24 -3.56 -14.32
C ILE A 95 11.78 -3.96 -15.72
N GLY A 96 11.06 -5.08 -15.84
CA GLY A 96 10.52 -5.58 -17.08
C GLY A 96 9.00 -5.60 -17.10
N ILE A 97 8.40 -5.31 -18.23
CA ILE A 97 6.95 -5.32 -18.48
C ILE A 97 6.59 -6.38 -19.52
N PRO A 98 5.31 -6.75 -19.71
CA PRO A 98 4.91 -7.75 -20.68
C PRO A 98 5.51 -7.51 -22.08
N GLY A 99 6.09 -8.57 -22.66
CA GLY A 99 6.73 -8.56 -23.97
C GLY A 99 8.21 -8.18 -23.99
N ASP A 100 8.77 -7.70 -22.88
CA ASP A 100 10.22 -7.48 -22.79
C ASP A 100 10.99 -8.80 -22.74
N LYS A 101 12.19 -8.79 -23.31
CA LYS A 101 13.20 -9.82 -23.07
C LYS A 101 14.07 -9.44 -21.89
N VAL A 102 14.17 -10.30 -20.90
CA VAL A 102 14.96 -10.08 -19.70
C VAL A 102 16.04 -11.16 -19.57
N SER A 103 17.25 -10.74 -19.19
CA SER A 103 18.31 -11.64 -18.73
C SER A 103 19.09 -11.01 -17.58
N VAL A 104 19.70 -11.87 -16.75
CA VAL A 104 20.67 -11.46 -15.73
C VAL A 104 21.89 -12.34 -15.86
N GLU A 105 23.00 -11.75 -16.24
CA GLU A 105 24.26 -12.43 -16.45
C GLU A 105 25.46 -11.57 -16.06
N ALA A 106 26.53 -12.20 -15.63
CA ALA A 106 27.78 -11.53 -15.21
C ALA A 106 27.57 -10.40 -14.18
N GLY A 107 26.48 -10.46 -13.40
CA GLY A 107 26.15 -9.45 -12.38
C GLY A 107 25.42 -8.22 -12.90
N LYS A 108 24.88 -8.27 -14.12
CA LYS A 108 24.17 -7.21 -14.81
C LYS A 108 22.80 -7.68 -15.26
N CYS A 109 21.82 -6.78 -15.31
CA CYS A 109 20.48 -7.04 -15.83
C CYS A 109 20.34 -6.38 -17.19
N TYR A 110 19.79 -7.11 -18.15
CA TYR A 110 19.53 -6.62 -19.51
C TYR A 110 18.04 -6.68 -19.78
N ILE A 111 17.51 -5.61 -20.35
CA ILE A 111 16.14 -5.54 -20.87
C ILE A 111 16.20 -5.20 -22.36
N ASN A 112 15.68 -6.08 -23.20
CA ASN A 112 15.75 -5.98 -24.66
C ASN A 112 17.20 -5.76 -25.17
N GLY A 113 18.16 -6.42 -24.52
CA GLY A 113 19.58 -6.30 -24.84
C GLY A 113 20.29 -5.05 -24.28
N VAL A 114 19.54 -4.15 -23.62
CA VAL A 114 20.12 -2.92 -23.02
C VAL A 114 20.38 -3.16 -21.54
N GLU A 115 21.62 -2.87 -21.11
CA GLU A 115 22.05 -2.97 -19.72
C GLU A 115 21.26 -1.98 -18.86
N GLN A 116 20.73 -2.46 -17.73
CA GLN A 116 20.06 -1.62 -16.74
C GLN A 116 21.06 -1.17 -15.68
N GLU A 117 21.09 0.12 -15.42
CA GLU A 117 21.95 0.68 -14.37
C GLU A 117 21.63 0.08 -13.00
N SER A 118 22.69 -0.24 -12.26
CA SER A 118 22.58 -0.74 -10.89
C SER A 118 23.81 -0.32 -10.10
N PHE A 119 23.61 0.26 -8.92
CA PHE A 119 24.70 0.55 -7.96
C PHE A 119 25.33 -0.70 -7.36
N TYR A 120 24.58 -1.81 -7.37
CA TYR A 120 24.98 -3.05 -6.73
C TYR A 120 25.15 -4.16 -7.77
N ARG A 121 26.17 -4.99 -7.58
CA ARG A 121 26.34 -6.19 -8.40
C ARG A 121 25.18 -7.15 -8.16
N ILE A 122 24.54 -7.56 -9.23
CA ILE A 122 23.37 -8.45 -9.18
C ILE A 122 23.85 -9.88 -8.92
N LYS A 123 23.34 -10.50 -7.87
CA LYS A 123 23.53 -11.93 -7.62
C LYS A 123 22.47 -12.72 -8.38
N ARG A 124 22.77 -13.97 -8.68
CA ARG A 124 22.01 -14.91 -9.49
C ARG A 124 21.99 -14.57 -10.98
N THR A 125 21.97 -15.61 -11.78
CA THR A 125 21.80 -15.57 -13.23
C THR A 125 20.36 -15.92 -13.57
N VAL A 126 19.79 -15.21 -14.55
CA VAL A 126 18.50 -15.51 -15.15
C VAL A 126 18.71 -15.66 -16.63
N LYS A 127 18.38 -16.82 -17.19
CA LYS A 127 18.43 -17.05 -18.63
C LYS A 127 17.52 -16.09 -19.35
N GLU A 128 17.93 -15.65 -20.54
CA GLU A 128 17.08 -14.79 -21.37
C GLU A 128 15.73 -15.47 -21.62
N HIS A 129 14.67 -14.75 -21.35
CA HIS A 129 13.30 -15.13 -21.64
C HIS A 129 12.45 -13.90 -21.92
N THR A 130 11.29 -14.11 -22.55
CA THR A 130 10.31 -13.05 -22.78
C THR A 130 9.27 -13.06 -21.67
N ILE A 131 9.03 -11.91 -21.08
CA ILE A 131 8.02 -11.73 -20.02
C ILE A 131 6.63 -11.96 -20.61
N GLY A 132 5.87 -12.84 -19.98
CA GLY A 132 4.53 -13.24 -20.43
C GLY A 132 3.52 -12.09 -20.36
N ALA A 133 2.38 -12.28 -21.03
CA ALA A 133 1.24 -11.39 -20.88
C ALA A 133 0.78 -11.34 -19.41
N ASN A 134 0.53 -10.14 -18.91
CA ASN A 134 0.16 -9.90 -17.50
C ASN A 134 1.21 -10.34 -16.46
N GLN A 135 2.47 -10.40 -16.85
CA GLN A 135 3.58 -10.69 -15.95
C GLN A 135 4.58 -9.53 -15.94
N TYR A 136 5.32 -9.42 -14.84
CA TYR A 136 6.28 -8.36 -14.61
C TYR A 136 7.56 -8.94 -14.01
N PHE A 137 8.70 -8.44 -14.46
CA PHE A 137 9.98 -8.75 -13.84
C PHE A 137 10.32 -7.67 -12.82
N ILE A 138 10.34 -8.04 -11.54
CA ILE A 138 10.50 -7.15 -10.40
C ILE A 138 11.84 -7.44 -9.74
N LEU A 139 12.61 -6.41 -9.46
CA LEU A 139 13.86 -6.53 -8.72
C LEU A 139 13.86 -5.63 -7.48
N ASN A 140 14.57 -6.06 -6.46
CA ASN A 140 14.91 -5.23 -5.31
C ASN A 140 15.90 -4.14 -5.72
N ASP A 141 15.85 -2.94 -5.14
CA ASP A 141 16.86 -1.90 -5.39
C ASP A 141 18.21 -2.29 -4.81
N TYR A 142 18.21 -2.97 -3.65
CA TYR A 142 19.41 -3.62 -3.11
C TYR A 142 19.66 -4.93 -3.84
N ARG A 143 20.34 -4.86 -4.99
CA ARG A 143 20.54 -5.96 -5.94
C ARG A 143 21.30 -7.16 -5.40
N THR A 144 22.01 -7.01 -4.29
CA THR A 144 22.70 -8.12 -3.62
C THR A 144 21.74 -9.10 -2.97
N ASP A 145 20.56 -8.66 -2.55
CA ASP A 145 19.47 -9.55 -2.15
C ASP A 145 18.72 -10.05 -3.40
N ALA A 146 18.47 -11.34 -3.45
CA ALA A 146 17.81 -12.00 -4.57
C ALA A 146 16.39 -12.50 -4.24
N GLN A 147 15.76 -11.97 -3.23
CA GLN A 147 14.38 -12.31 -2.86
C GLN A 147 13.37 -11.56 -3.72
N ASP A 148 13.49 -11.68 -5.04
CA ASP A 148 12.69 -11.02 -6.07
C ASP A 148 12.49 -11.96 -7.27
N SER A 149 12.17 -11.44 -8.46
CA SER A 149 11.92 -12.24 -9.68
C SER A 149 13.08 -13.16 -10.06
N ARG A 150 14.31 -12.89 -9.61
CA ARG A 150 15.44 -13.82 -9.82
C ARG A 150 15.26 -15.14 -9.08
N THR A 151 14.43 -15.14 -8.02
CA THR A 151 14.12 -16.32 -7.22
C THR A 151 12.74 -16.87 -7.51
N PHE A 152 11.76 -15.99 -7.67
CA PHE A 152 10.34 -16.37 -7.79
C PHE A 152 9.86 -16.44 -9.23
N GLY A 153 10.67 -16.01 -10.21
CA GLY A 153 10.26 -15.85 -11.61
C GLY A 153 9.44 -14.58 -11.82
N ASP A 154 8.85 -14.46 -13.01
CA ASP A 154 7.98 -13.34 -13.37
C ASP A 154 6.75 -13.34 -12.45
N ILE A 155 6.37 -12.16 -11.98
CA ILE A 155 5.26 -11.95 -11.04
C ILE A 155 3.99 -11.63 -11.84
N ASN A 156 2.89 -12.32 -11.58
CA ASN A 156 1.62 -12.06 -12.23
C ASN A 156 1.04 -10.70 -11.79
N ALA A 157 0.34 -10.04 -12.69
CA ALA A 157 -0.36 -8.78 -12.38
C ALA A 157 -1.32 -8.92 -11.19
N SER A 158 -1.95 -10.10 -11.03
CA SER A 158 -2.85 -10.41 -9.91
C SER A 158 -2.17 -10.46 -8.55
N ASP A 159 -0.85 -10.68 -8.53
CA ASP A 159 -0.05 -10.74 -7.31
C ASP A 159 0.50 -9.36 -6.91
N ILE A 160 0.34 -8.34 -7.78
CA ILE A 160 0.68 -6.96 -7.48
C ILE A 160 -0.48 -6.33 -6.73
N GLU A 161 -0.25 -5.93 -5.47
CA GLU A 161 -1.28 -5.34 -4.62
C GLU A 161 -1.50 -3.86 -4.90
N GLY A 162 -0.44 -3.13 -5.24
CA GLY A 162 -0.53 -1.70 -5.51
C GLY A 162 0.80 -1.07 -5.88
N THR A 163 0.73 0.14 -6.40
CA THR A 163 1.87 0.98 -6.78
C THR A 163 2.21 1.96 -5.67
N TYR A 164 3.49 2.25 -5.47
CA TYR A 164 3.96 3.21 -4.48
C TYR A 164 3.24 4.56 -4.61
N PHE A 165 2.72 5.04 -3.50
CA PHE A 165 2.07 6.35 -3.40
C PHE A 165 2.90 7.32 -2.56
N CYS A 166 3.19 6.98 -1.32
CA CYS A 166 4.08 7.75 -0.44
C CYS A 166 4.65 6.86 0.67
N SER A 167 5.67 7.35 1.36
CA SER A 167 6.27 6.64 2.47
C SER A 167 6.58 7.59 3.64
N PHE A 168 6.52 7.04 4.83
CA PHE A 168 6.84 7.71 6.08
C PHE A 168 7.89 6.89 6.81
N HIS A 169 9.07 7.46 6.95
CA HIS A 169 10.10 6.83 7.76
C HIS A 169 9.70 6.96 9.24
N THR A 170 9.44 5.81 9.88
CA THR A 170 8.98 5.78 11.28
C THR A 170 10.14 5.87 12.26
N GLY A 171 11.30 6.37 11.82
CA GLY A 171 12.53 6.55 12.56
C GLY A 171 12.44 6.21 14.05
N VAL A 172 12.59 4.94 14.39
CA VAL A 172 13.08 4.57 15.72
C VAL A 172 14.60 4.67 15.60
N ILE A 173 15.13 5.78 16.11
CA ILE A 173 16.58 5.99 16.30
C ILE A 173 17.07 4.98 17.31
#